data_87f9b50a24c7a6065fe5480a22faf177
#
_entry.id   87f9b50a24c7a6065fe5480a22faf177
#
_cell.length_a   1.000
_cell.length_b   1.000
_cell.length_c   1.000
_cell.angle_alpha   90.00
_cell.angle_beta   90.00
_cell.angle_gamma   90.00
#
_symmetry.space_group_name_H-M   'P 1'
#
loop_
_entity.id
_entity.type
_entity.pdbx_description
1 polymer ?
#
loop_
_entity_poly.entity_id
_entity_poly.type
_entity_poly.pdbx_seq_one_letter_code
_entity_poly.pdbx_strand_id
1 'polypeptide(L)'
;MEGAVAGVVQDIRFARSADGVQIAYAVHGSGPPLLLDSCWLSHLQHDWQSPVWRHYLVELGRVATVIRFDERGHGLSDRGVTDHSLEARVADLEAVVDDAGLERFAVLAMAQGGPVALEYAARHPERVTRLACYGSYAGAQVEATAEELELDAAFTALIKVGWDRPTPEFRRVFTYLMIPGGTEEQMRWIDDLQRTAVDADTAVVAREQRKLADSSARLPELDLPVLVLHSLGDQMNDFAQSRHLATHIRGARLVALESDNHIVLADEPAWPVLLHELVAFLEPDREALAVSIAAAQAAGSPDLATVLSPRELDVLRLAASGCDNDAIGAELVLSVRTVERHLQNAYAKLGLHGRSARAGAVARLLART
;
A
#
# COMPACT_ATOMS: atom_id res chain seq x y z
N MET A 1 -21.38 24.60 -8.88
CA MET A 1 -22.03 23.29 -9.03
C MET A 1 -20.92 22.26 -9.01
N GLU A 2 -20.70 21.70 -7.83
CA GLU A 2 -19.75 20.62 -7.62
C GLU A 2 -20.22 19.39 -8.39
N GLY A 3 -19.43 18.98 -9.38
CA GLY A 3 -19.59 17.67 -10.00
C GLY A 3 -19.20 16.61 -8.97
N ALA A 4 -20.20 16.08 -8.26
CA ALA A 4 -20.01 14.91 -7.44
C ALA A 4 -19.51 13.78 -8.36
N VAL A 5 -18.25 13.37 -8.19
CA VAL A 5 -17.76 12.08 -8.66
C VAL A 5 -18.70 11.06 -8.00
N ALA A 6 -19.51 10.37 -8.81
CA ALA A 6 -20.38 9.30 -8.32
C ALA A 6 -19.52 8.39 -7.44
N GLY A 7 -19.83 8.39 -6.12
CA GLY A 7 -18.96 7.75 -5.14
C GLY A 7 -18.87 6.28 -5.45
N VAL A 8 -17.66 5.77 -5.66
CA VAL A 8 -17.39 4.33 -5.65
C VAL A 8 -17.90 3.83 -4.30
N VAL A 9 -18.88 2.94 -4.31
CA VAL A 9 -19.48 2.34 -3.11
C VAL A 9 -18.92 0.95 -2.97
N GLN A 10 -18.51 0.56 -1.76
CA GLN A 10 -18.17 -0.83 -1.46
C GLN A 10 -19.41 -1.57 -0.96
N ASP A 11 -19.56 -2.82 -1.37
CA ASP A 11 -20.58 -3.74 -0.88
C ASP A 11 -19.93 -4.70 0.13
N ILE A 12 -20.37 -4.65 1.40
CA ILE A 12 -19.81 -5.45 2.49
C ILE A 12 -20.67 -6.67 2.71
N ARG A 13 -20.04 -7.85 2.71
CA ARG A 13 -20.64 -9.16 2.87
C ARG A 13 -19.88 -9.98 3.91
N PHE A 14 -20.37 -11.18 4.22
CA PHE A 14 -19.77 -12.07 5.21
C PHE A 14 -19.74 -13.51 4.67
N ALA A 15 -18.52 -14.05 4.59
CA ALA A 15 -18.29 -15.47 4.31
C ALA A 15 -18.11 -16.24 5.61
N ARG A 16 -18.37 -17.54 5.60
CA ARG A 16 -18.16 -18.42 6.75
C ARG A 16 -16.98 -19.34 6.49
N SER A 17 -15.91 -19.20 7.26
CA SER A 17 -14.75 -20.10 7.22
C SER A 17 -15.09 -21.52 7.68
N ALA A 18 -14.25 -22.48 7.36
CA ALA A 18 -14.47 -23.90 7.63
C ALA A 18 -14.65 -24.22 9.13
N ASP A 19 -14.02 -23.45 10.02
CA ASP A 19 -14.16 -23.55 11.47
C ASP A 19 -15.34 -22.75 12.04
N GLY A 20 -16.11 -22.09 11.18
CA GLY A 20 -17.31 -21.35 11.53
C GLY A 20 -17.11 -19.85 11.78
N VAL A 21 -15.87 -19.35 11.75
CA VAL A 21 -15.55 -17.92 11.89
C VAL A 21 -16.16 -17.13 10.73
N GLN A 22 -16.82 -16.01 11.02
CA GLN A 22 -17.36 -15.11 10.00
C GLN A 22 -16.28 -14.12 9.56
N ILE A 23 -16.01 -14.09 8.26
CA ILE A 23 -15.04 -13.22 7.62
C ILE A 23 -15.80 -12.14 6.84
N ALA A 24 -15.63 -10.88 7.26
CA ALA A 24 -16.16 -9.75 6.54
C ALA A 24 -15.32 -9.47 5.29
N TYR A 25 -15.97 -9.31 4.15
CA TYR A 25 -15.31 -8.90 2.93
C TYR A 25 -16.08 -7.81 2.20
N ALA A 26 -15.39 -7.04 1.37
CA ALA A 26 -16.00 -5.96 0.59
C ALA A 26 -15.67 -6.12 -0.88
N VAL A 27 -16.65 -5.79 -1.72
CA VAL A 27 -16.53 -5.78 -3.17
C VAL A 27 -16.72 -4.35 -3.68
N HIS A 28 -15.83 -3.89 -4.57
CA HIS A 28 -15.98 -2.60 -5.24
C HIS A 28 -15.27 -2.60 -6.60
N GLY A 29 -15.52 -1.57 -7.40
CA GLY A 29 -14.91 -1.41 -8.72
C GLY A 29 -15.60 -2.25 -9.81
N SER A 30 -14.95 -2.36 -10.95
CA SER A 30 -15.44 -3.13 -12.11
C SER A 30 -14.27 -3.56 -13.00
N GLY A 31 -14.34 -4.78 -13.52
CA GLY A 31 -13.31 -5.40 -14.36
C GLY A 31 -13.02 -6.83 -13.91
N PRO A 32 -11.87 -7.41 -14.32
CA PRO A 32 -11.46 -8.73 -13.87
C PRO A 32 -11.35 -8.80 -12.35
N PRO A 33 -11.64 -9.96 -11.74
CA PRO A 33 -11.58 -10.11 -10.30
C PRO A 33 -10.15 -10.06 -9.76
N LEU A 34 -9.95 -9.23 -8.74
CA LEU A 34 -8.71 -9.07 -7.99
C LEU A 34 -8.99 -9.27 -6.51
N LEU A 35 -8.42 -10.31 -5.93
CA LEU A 35 -8.40 -10.49 -4.49
C LEU A 35 -7.24 -9.70 -3.88
N LEU A 36 -7.53 -8.86 -2.92
CA LEU A 36 -6.56 -8.15 -2.10
C LEU A 36 -6.44 -8.85 -0.75
N ASP A 37 -5.37 -9.62 -0.56
CA ASP A 37 -4.98 -10.18 0.73
C ASP A 37 -4.09 -9.15 1.43
N SER A 38 -4.70 -8.42 2.35
CA SER A 38 -4.17 -7.16 2.85
C SER A 38 -3.19 -7.34 4.01
N CYS A 39 -2.64 -6.20 4.44
CA CYS A 39 -1.76 -6.09 5.60
C CYS A 39 -2.44 -6.52 6.89
N TRP A 40 -1.62 -6.79 7.89
CA TRP A 40 -1.98 -7.17 9.26
C TRP A 40 -3.14 -6.38 9.88
N LEU A 41 -3.20 -5.09 9.62
CA LEU A 41 -4.25 -4.24 10.17
C LEU A 41 -5.21 -3.87 9.04
N SER A 42 -6.44 -4.34 9.15
CA SER A 42 -7.51 -3.99 8.24
C SER A 42 -8.80 -3.70 8.99
N HIS A 43 -9.57 -2.80 8.42
CA HIS A 43 -10.94 -2.54 8.82
C HIS A 43 -11.69 -1.96 7.62
N LEU A 44 -12.52 -2.76 6.98
CA LEU A 44 -13.15 -2.44 5.70
C LEU A 44 -13.79 -1.05 5.61
N GLN A 45 -14.50 -0.60 6.66
CA GLN A 45 -15.11 0.72 6.68
C GLN A 45 -14.11 1.84 6.98
N HIS A 46 -13.14 1.58 7.86
CA HIS A 46 -12.15 2.57 8.24
C HIS A 46 -11.19 2.83 7.07
N ASP A 47 -10.67 1.78 6.45
CA ASP A 47 -9.78 1.86 5.29
C ASP A 47 -10.42 2.57 4.10
N TRP A 48 -11.73 2.46 3.94
CA TRP A 48 -12.46 3.11 2.87
C TRP A 48 -12.38 4.63 2.89
N GLN A 49 -12.13 5.23 4.04
CA GLN A 49 -11.98 6.68 4.24
C GLN A 49 -10.53 7.11 4.49
N SER A 50 -9.60 6.19 4.42
CA SER A 50 -8.21 6.35 4.81
C SER A 50 -7.43 7.34 3.94
N PRO A 51 -6.72 8.31 4.53
CA PRO A 51 -5.75 9.11 3.79
C PRO A 51 -4.50 8.32 3.38
N VAL A 52 -4.39 7.04 3.84
CA VAL A 52 -3.26 6.14 3.54
C VAL A 52 -3.64 5.06 2.54
N TRP A 53 -4.87 4.49 2.61
CA TRP A 53 -5.28 3.36 1.77
C TRP A 53 -6.22 3.73 0.62
N ARG A 54 -6.98 4.84 0.75
CA ARG A 54 -8.06 5.14 -0.20
C ARG A 54 -7.60 5.21 -1.65
N HIS A 55 -6.40 5.71 -1.92
CA HIS A 55 -5.89 5.81 -3.28
C HIS A 55 -5.66 4.44 -3.92
N TYR A 56 -5.17 3.43 -3.17
CA TYR A 56 -5.10 2.04 -3.66
C TYR A 56 -6.49 1.54 -4.06
N LEU A 57 -7.47 1.70 -3.16
CA LEU A 57 -8.82 1.18 -3.38
C LEU A 57 -9.51 1.83 -4.58
N VAL A 58 -9.35 3.14 -4.71
CA VAL A 58 -9.94 3.90 -5.85
C VAL A 58 -9.28 3.52 -7.16
N GLU A 59 -7.96 3.50 -7.23
CA GLU A 59 -7.25 3.25 -8.49
C GLU A 59 -7.38 1.79 -8.93
N LEU A 60 -7.28 0.84 -8.03
CA LEU A 60 -7.51 -0.58 -8.36
C LEU A 60 -8.96 -0.84 -8.78
N GLY A 61 -9.95 -0.18 -8.13
CA GLY A 61 -11.35 -0.30 -8.50
C GLY A 61 -11.71 0.25 -9.88
N ARG A 62 -10.83 1.04 -10.50
CA ARG A 62 -11.00 1.51 -11.90
C ARG A 62 -10.66 0.44 -12.94
N VAL A 63 -9.84 -0.53 -12.57
CA VAL A 63 -9.30 -1.53 -13.49
C VAL A 63 -9.71 -2.97 -13.14
N ALA A 64 -10.22 -3.19 -11.93
CA ALA A 64 -10.59 -4.51 -11.43
C ALA A 64 -11.87 -4.46 -10.57
N THR A 65 -12.56 -5.58 -10.50
CA THR A 65 -13.48 -5.85 -9.40
C THR A 65 -12.64 -6.32 -8.22
N VAL A 66 -12.46 -5.44 -7.23
CA VAL A 66 -11.60 -5.67 -6.08
C VAL A 66 -12.41 -6.33 -4.97
N ILE A 67 -11.94 -7.47 -4.51
CA ILE A 67 -12.44 -8.18 -3.33
C ILE A 67 -11.36 -8.07 -2.26
N ARG A 68 -11.70 -7.56 -1.08
CA ARG A 68 -10.80 -7.46 0.07
C ARG A 68 -11.53 -7.86 1.34
N PHE A 69 -10.84 -8.40 2.31
CA PHE A 69 -11.45 -8.90 3.54
C PHE A 69 -10.70 -8.44 4.78
N ASP A 70 -11.39 -8.42 5.91
CA ASP A 70 -10.78 -8.27 7.21
C ASP A 70 -10.36 -9.64 7.73
N GLU A 71 -9.09 -9.80 8.14
CA GLU A 71 -8.62 -11.05 8.73
C GLU A 71 -9.48 -11.44 9.94
N ARG A 72 -9.50 -12.76 10.24
CA ARG A 72 -10.08 -13.27 11.48
C ARG A 72 -9.57 -12.52 12.70
N GLY A 73 -10.44 -12.17 13.62
CA GLY A 73 -10.12 -11.37 14.79
C GLY A 73 -9.97 -9.87 14.55
N HIS A 74 -10.06 -9.39 13.30
CA HIS A 74 -9.83 -7.99 12.93
C HIS A 74 -11.08 -7.36 12.29
N GLY A 75 -11.09 -6.03 12.27
CA GLY A 75 -12.07 -5.23 11.56
C GLY A 75 -13.52 -5.60 11.86
N LEU A 76 -14.27 -5.95 10.83
CA LEU A 76 -15.65 -6.39 10.89
C LEU A 76 -15.81 -7.91 10.96
N SER A 77 -14.74 -8.69 10.85
CA SER A 77 -14.74 -10.14 11.05
C SER A 77 -14.95 -10.51 12.52
N ASP A 78 -15.31 -11.77 12.78
CA ASP A 78 -15.55 -12.25 14.14
C ASP A 78 -14.35 -11.98 15.04
N ARG A 79 -14.63 -11.45 16.24
CA ARG A 79 -13.65 -11.13 17.29
C ARG A 79 -13.43 -12.29 18.25
N GLY A 80 -12.38 -12.22 19.05
CA GLY A 80 -12.08 -13.22 20.06
C GLY A 80 -11.63 -14.58 19.48
N VAL A 81 -11.17 -14.58 18.26
CA VAL A 81 -10.59 -15.75 17.59
C VAL A 81 -9.19 -15.99 18.13
N THR A 82 -8.84 -17.24 18.39
CA THR A 82 -7.53 -17.62 18.95
C THR A 82 -6.64 -18.39 17.98
N ASP A 83 -7.20 -18.96 16.91
CA ASP A 83 -6.43 -19.61 15.86
C ASP A 83 -6.19 -18.65 14.69
N HIS A 84 -4.94 -18.20 14.55
CA HIS A 84 -4.44 -17.36 13.45
C HIS A 84 -3.37 -18.09 12.65
N SER A 85 -3.36 -19.42 12.69
CA SER A 85 -2.44 -20.25 11.92
C SER A 85 -2.54 -19.98 10.42
N LEU A 86 -1.49 -20.33 9.69
CA LEU A 86 -1.49 -20.25 8.22
C LEU A 86 -2.66 -21.01 7.62
N GLU A 87 -2.94 -22.21 8.14
CA GLU A 87 -4.01 -23.07 7.65
C GLU A 87 -5.40 -22.42 7.84
N ALA A 88 -5.65 -21.86 9.02
CA ALA A 88 -6.89 -21.15 9.29
C ALA A 88 -7.10 -19.92 8.40
N ARG A 89 -6.03 -19.16 8.13
CA ARG A 89 -6.07 -17.97 7.26
C ARG A 89 -6.24 -18.34 5.79
N VAL A 90 -5.66 -19.45 5.34
CA VAL A 90 -5.91 -19.99 3.99
C VAL A 90 -7.38 -20.41 3.84
N ALA A 91 -7.96 -21.04 4.85
CA ALA A 91 -9.38 -21.39 4.84
C ALA A 91 -10.30 -20.16 4.85
N ASP A 92 -9.90 -19.05 5.46
CA ASP A 92 -10.63 -17.76 5.38
C ASP A 92 -10.62 -17.20 3.96
N LEU A 93 -9.45 -17.19 3.32
CA LEU A 93 -9.33 -16.76 1.93
C LEU A 93 -10.20 -17.64 1.03
N GLU A 94 -10.16 -18.96 1.20
CA GLU A 94 -10.98 -19.90 0.45
C GLU A 94 -12.47 -19.61 0.64
N ALA A 95 -12.94 -19.41 1.86
CA ALA A 95 -14.32 -19.06 2.15
C ALA A 95 -14.76 -17.76 1.46
N VAL A 96 -13.90 -16.73 1.47
CA VAL A 96 -14.19 -15.45 0.82
C VAL A 96 -14.31 -15.60 -0.70
N VAL A 97 -13.38 -16.30 -1.35
CA VAL A 97 -13.40 -16.44 -2.81
C VAL A 97 -14.55 -17.34 -3.28
N ASP A 98 -14.95 -18.31 -2.46
CA ASP A 98 -16.09 -19.19 -2.74
C ASP A 98 -17.43 -18.45 -2.59
N ASP A 99 -17.63 -17.69 -1.50
CA ASP A 99 -18.83 -16.88 -1.27
C ASP A 99 -18.96 -15.75 -2.30
N ALA A 100 -17.84 -15.17 -2.75
CA ALA A 100 -17.79 -14.18 -3.82
C ALA A 100 -17.98 -14.77 -5.22
N GLY A 101 -18.04 -16.11 -5.36
CA GLY A 101 -18.20 -16.80 -6.64
C GLY A 101 -17.04 -16.67 -7.60
N LEU A 102 -15.80 -16.56 -7.10
CA LEU A 102 -14.61 -16.37 -7.91
C LEU A 102 -14.09 -17.71 -8.43
N GLU A 103 -14.25 -17.99 -9.72
CA GLU A 103 -13.68 -19.18 -10.35
C GLU A 103 -12.17 -18.99 -10.65
N ARG A 104 -11.84 -17.87 -11.26
CA ARG A 104 -10.46 -17.48 -11.61
C ARG A 104 -10.24 -16.01 -11.32
N PHE A 105 -9.14 -15.68 -10.63
CA PHE A 105 -8.86 -14.31 -10.19
C PHE A 105 -7.35 -14.06 -10.07
N ALA A 106 -6.99 -12.78 -10.07
CA ALA A 106 -5.64 -12.34 -9.69
C ALA A 106 -5.59 -12.09 -8.17
N VAL A 107 -4.40 -12.19 -7.60
CA VAL A 107 -4.17 -11.89 -6.18
C VAL A 107 -3.13 -10.79 -6.05
N LEU A 108 -3.41 -9.80 -5.20
CA LEU A 108 -2.44 -8.86 -4.66
C LEU A 108 -2.26 -9.17 -3.17
N ALA A 109 -1.14 -9.81 -2.84
CA ALA A 109 -0.76 -10.12 -1.48
C ALA A 109 0.15 -9.02 -0.92
N MET A 110 -0.22 -8.47 0.23
CA MET A 110 0.54 -7.40 0.88
C MET A 110 1.06 -7.86 2.23
N ALA A 111 2.32 -7.54 2.53
CA ALA A 111 2.95 -7.88 3.80
C ALA A 111 2.73 -9.35 4.20
N GLN A 112 2.07 -9.60 5.35
CA GLN A 112 1.78 -10.96 5.84
C GLN A 112 0.67 -11.72 5.10
N GLY A 113 0.04 -11.12 4.11
CA GLY A 113 -0.81 -11.84 3.15
C GLY A 113 0.01 -12.77 2.25
N GLY A 114 1.33 -12.54 2.11
CA GLY A 114 2.20 -13.36 1.27
C GLY A 114 2.16 -14.84 1.54
N PRO A 115 2.46 -15.33 2.75
CA PRO A 115 2.41 -16.76 3.04
C PRO A 115 1.06 -17.39 2.73
N VAL A 116 -0.04 -16.69 2.99
CA VAL A 116 -1.41 -17.16 2.73
C VAL A 116 -1.64 -17.29 1.23
N ALA A 117 -1.36 -16.22 0.47
CA ALA A 117 -1.55 -16.19 -0.97
C ALA A 117 -0.66 -17.20 -1.72
N LEU A 118 0.59 -17.38 -1.28
CA LEU A 118 1.53 -18.37 -1.83
C LEU A 118 1.04 -19.79 -1.59
N GLU A 119 0.61 -20.10 -0.36
CA GLU A 119 0.06 -21.41 -0.02
C GLU A 119 -1.23 -21.70 -0.80
N TYR A 120 -2.14 -20.71 -0.87
CA TYR A 120 -3.38 -20.84 -1.64
C TYR A 120 -3.10 -21.05 -3.14
N ALA A 121 -2.21 -20.25 -3.73
CA ALA A 121 -1.89 -20.36 -5.16
C ALA A 121 -1.24 -21.70 -5.51
N ALA A 122 -0.43 -22.27 -4.62
CA ALA A 122 0.16 -23.60 -4.80
C ALA A 122 -0.89 -24.72 -4.71
N ARG A 123 -1.89 -24.58 -3.82
CA ARG A 123 -2.98 -25.56 -3.67
C ARG A 123 -4.03 -25.47 -4.79
N HIS A 124 -4.23 -24.28 -5.38
CA HIS A 124 -5.27 -23.98 -6.37
C HIS A 124 -4.71 -23.31 -7.62
N PRO A 125 -3.75 -23.93 -8.32
CA PRO A 125 -3.10 -23.33 -9.50
C PRO A 125 -4.07 -23.02 -10.65
N GLU A 126 -5.21 -23.68 -10.69
CA GLU A 126 -6.28 -23.45 -11.69
C GLU A 126 -7.08 -22.17 -11.40
N ARG A 127 -7.12 -21.69 -10.15
CA ARG A 127 -7.90 -20.52 -9.73
C ARG A 127 -7.09 -19.21 -9.78
N VAL A 128 -5.82 -19.23 -9.40
CA VAL A 128 -4.99 -18.02 -9.36
C VAL A 128 -4.34 -17.77 -10.72
N THR A 129 -4.75 -16.70 -11.39
CA THR A 129 -4.26 -16.37 -12.72
C THR A 129 -2.93 -15.61 -12.71
N ARG A 130 -2.69 -14.79 -11.69
CA ARG A 130 -1.51 -13.95 -11.47
C ARG A 130 -1.37 -13.65 -9.98
N LEU A 131 -0.14 -13.53 -9.51
CA LEU A 131 0.15 -13.18 -8.12
C LEU A 131 1.08 -11.97 -8.08
N ALA A 132 0.62 -10.86 -7.50
CA ALA A 132 1.45 -9.74 -7.14
C ALA A 132 1.74 -9.77 -5.63
N CYS A 133 3.00 -9.66 -5.24
CA CYS A 133 3.44 -9.58 -3.84
C CYS A 133 4.02 -8.18 -3.60
N TYR A 134 3.46 -7.42 -2.66
CA TYR A 134 3.93 -6.10 -2.32
C TYR A 134 4.39 -6.03 -0.87
N GLY A 135 5.68 -5.68 -0.65
CA GLY A 135 6.28 -5.62 0.68
C GLY A 135 6.15 -6.93 1.47
N SER A 136 6.16 -8.08 0.78
CA SER A 136 5.72 -9.36 1.32
C SER A 136 6.86 -10.37 1.42
N TYR A 137 6.57 -11.52 2.01
CA TYR A 137 7.52 -12.61 2.28
C TYR A 137 6.81 -13.98 2.18
N ALA A 138 7.60 -15.06 2.17
CA ALA A 138 7.07 -16.43 2.21
C ALA A 138 7.05 -17.03 3.63
N GLY A 139 8.02 -16.66 4.44
CA GLY A 139 8.24 -17.17 5.79
C GLY A 139 9.61 -16.74 6.32
N ALA A 140 9.98 -17.20 7.51
CA ALA A 140 11.32 -16.97 8.07
C ALA A 140 12.36 -17.75 7.25
N GLN A 141 13.36 -17.04 6.72
CA GLN A 141 14.41 -17.65 5.88
C GLN A 141 15.65 -18.06 6.68
N VAL A 142 15.84 -17.48 7.84
CA VAL A 142 17.01 -17.67 8.70
C VAL A 142 16.55 -17.69 10.15
N GLU A 143 17.24 -18.46 10.98
CA GLU A 143 17.03 -18.40 12.43
C GLU A 143 17.30 -16.97 12.94
N ALA A 144 16.37 -16.44 13.73
CA ALA A 144 16.48 -15.09 14.27
C ALA A 144 17.69 -14.99 15.22
N THR A 145 18.44 -13.90 15.09
CA THR A 145 19.53 -13.58 16.01
C THR A 145 19.02 -13.24 17.41
N ALA A 146 19.88 -13.26 18.41
CA ALA A 146 19.50 -12.89 19.78
C ALA A 146 18.96 -11.44 19.84
N GLU A 147 19.55 -10.52 19.07
CA GLU A 147 19.09 -9.12 18.98
C GLU A 147 17.70 -9.00 18.37
N GLU A 148 17.42 -9.73 17.29
CA GLU A 148 16.09 -9.78 16.67
C GLU A 148 15.04 -10.37 17.60
N LEU A 149 15.38 -11.38 18.38
CA LEU A 149 14.47 -11.95 19.38
C LEU A 149 14.19 -10.97 20.52
N GLU A 150 15.18 -10.20 20.98
CA GLU A 150 15.00 -9.16 21.99
C GLU A 150 14.11 -8.03 21.47
N LEU A 151 14.34 -7.59 20.23
CA LEU A 151 13.51 -6.57 19.57
C LEU A 151 12.06 -7.05 19.41
N ASP A 152 11.88 -8.29 19.00
CA ASP A 152 10.56 -8.91 18.86
C ASP A 152 9.81 -8.99 20.20
N ALA A 153 10.50 -9.36 21.28
CA ALA A 153 9.93 -9.35 22.62
C ALA A 153 9.55 -7.94 23.09
N ALA A 154 10.35 -6.92 22.73
CA ALA A 154 10.05 -5.53 23.02
C ALA A 154 8.79 -5.06 22.29
N PHE A 155 8.62 -5.38 21.00
CA PHE A 155 7.40 -5.09 20.25
C PHE A 155 6.17 -5.77 20.87
N THR A 156 6.27 -7.04 21.23
CA THR A 156 5.20 -7.76 21.91
C THR A 156 4.80 -7.07 23.23
N ALA A 157 5.78 -6.60 24.01
CA ALA A 157 5.53 -5.87 25.25
C ALA A 157 4.85 -4.52 24.99
N LEU A 158 5.25 -3.77 23.96
CA LEU A 158 4.60 -2.51 23.55
C LEU A 158 3.12 -2.73 23.20
N ILE A 159 2.80 -3.81 22.48
CA ILE A 159 1.41 -4.16 22.18
C ILE A 159 0.64 -4.42 23.47
N LYS A 160 1.14 -5.31 24.33
CA LYS A 160 0.45 -5.68 25.59
C LYS A 160 0.13 -4.51 26.51
N VAL A 161 1.02 -3.52 26.62
CA VAL A 161 0.85 -2.40 27.57
C VAL A 161 0.25 -1.16 26.95
N GLY A 162 0.31 -0.99 25.64
CA GLY A 162 0.02 0.27 24.99
C GLY A 162 -1.05 0.27 23.92
N TRP A 163 -1.41 -0.90 23.38
CA TRP A 163 -2.28 -0.97 22.20
C TRP A 163 -3.66 -0.36 22.40
N ASP A 164 -4.34 -0.71 23.50
CA ASP A 164 -5.70 -0.26 23.79
C ASP A 164 -5.76 1.12 24.49
N ARG A 165 -4.59 1.73 24.75
CA ARG A 165 -4.57 3.05 25.40
C ARG A 165 -5.23 4.11 24.51
N PRO A 166 -5.91 5.11 25.12
CA PRO A 166 -6.52 6.22 24.37
C PRO A 166 -5.48 7.01 23.56
N THR A 167 -4.28 7.18 24.13
CA THR A 167 -3.17 7.92 23.52
C THR A 167 -2.30 7.03 22.65
N PRO A 168 -1.71 7.53 21.55
CA PRO A 168 -1.10 6.70 20.51
C PRO A 168 0.39 6.38 20.74
N GLU A 169 1.04 6.82 21.81
CA GLU A 169 2.51 6.83 21.96
C GLU A 169 3.14 5.46 21.68
N PHE A 170 2.52 4.38 22.15
CA PHE A 170 3.02 3.02 21.94
C PHE A 170 2.75 2.51 20.53
N ARG A 171 1.58 2.84 19.98
CA ARG A 171 1.21 2.46 18.58
C ARG A 171 2.00 3.27 17.55
N ARG A 172 2.36 4.51 17.88
CA ARG A 172 3.14 5.40 17.02
C ARG A 172 4.49 4.79 16.60
N VAL A 173 5.07 3.91 17.39
CA VAL A 173 6.28 3.16 17.02
C VAL A 173 6.02 2.32 15.77
N PHE A 174 4.92 1.57 15.74
CA PHE A 174 4.54 0.76 14.57
C PHE A 174 4.15 1.63 13.38
N THR A 175 3.47 2.75 13.64
CA THR A 175 3.12 3.73 12.60
C THR A 175 4.37 4.26 11.89
N TYR A 176 5.41 4.59 12.64
CA TYR A 176 6.69 5.04 12.07
C TYR A 176 7.38 3.98 11.22
N LEU A 177 7.27 2.71 11.57
CA LEU A 177 7.81 1.63 10.74
C LEU A 177 7.01 1.45 9.44
N MET A 178 5.69 1.70 9.47
CA MET A 178 4.84 1.55 8.30
C MET A 178 4.93 2.74 7.34
N ILE A 179 4.92 3.98 7.87
CA ILE A 179 4.87 5.21 7.06
C ILE A 179 5.78 6.30 7.65
N PRO A 180 7.12 6.12 7.70
CA PRO A 180 8.02 7.13 8.26
C PRO A 180 7.93 8.49 7.55
N GLY A 181 7.59 8.50 6.25
CA GLY A 181 7.35 9.71 5.45
C GLY A 181 5.94 10.29 5.54
N GLY A 182 5.05 9.70 6.32
CA GLY A 182 3.66 10.14 6.44
C GLY A 182 3.48 11.49 7.11
N THR A 183 2.42 12.20 6.76
CA THR A 183 1.97 13.41 7.47
C THR A 183 1.42 13.03 8.85
N GLU A 184 1.34 14.00 9.76
CA GLU A 184 0.77 13.78 11.10
C GLU A 184 -0.71 13.32 11.03
N GLU A 185 -1.46 13.73 10.02
CA GLU A 185 -2.82 13.25 9.77
C GLU A 185 -2.85 11.77 9.39
N GLN A 186 -1.99 11.35 8.47
CA GLN A 186 -1.84 9.97 8.04
C GLN A 186 -1.36 9.08 9.19
N MET A 187 -0.38 9.55 9.98
CA MET A 187 0.12 8.83 11.14
C MET A 187 -0.95 8.64 12.21
N ARG A 188 -1.73 9.69 12.55
CA ARG A 188 -2.85 9.57 13.49
C ARG A 188 -3.89 8.57 12.99
N TRP A 189 -4.13 8.57 11.68
CA TRP A 189 -5.08 7.65 11.09
C TRP A 189 -4.63 6.18 11.26
N ILE A 190 -3.35 5.87 11.04
CA ILE A 190 -2.79 4.53 11.29
C ILE A 190 -2.82 4.19 12.79
N ASP A 191 -2.51 5.14 13.68
CA ASP A 191 -2.61 4.94 15.12
C ASP A 191 -4.04 4.53 15.53
N ASP A 192 -5.05 5.19 14.95
CA ASP A 192 -6.46 4.88 15.21
C ASP A 192 -6.90 3.55 14.58
N LEU A 193 -6.41 3.24 13.37
CA LEU A 193 -6.65 1.95 12.74
C LEU A 193 -6.15 0.80 13.61
N GLN A 194 -4.95 0.89 14.16
CA GLN A 194 -4.38 -0.14 15.04
C GLN A 194 -5.33 -0.51 16.16
N ARG A 195 -5.87 0.48 16.86
CA ARG A 195 -6.79 0.28 17.99
C ARG A 195 -8.21 -0.15 17.56
N THR A 196 -8.66 0.33 16.41
CA THR A 196 -10.01 0.05 15.91
C THR A 196 -10.09 -1.34 15.27
N ALA A 197 -9.02 -1.74 14.60
CA ALA A 197 -8.96 -3.01 13.87
C ALA A 197 -8.91 -4.22 14.81
N VAL A 198 -8.18 -4.16 15.92
CA VAL A 198 -7.93 -5.32 16.78
C VAL A 198 -7.61 -4.89 18.23
N ASP A 199 -7.99 -5.70 19.20
CA ASP A 199 -7.58 -5.53 20.60
C ASP A 199 -6.15 -6.07 20.85
N ALA A 200 -5.56 -5.67 22.00
CA ALA A 200 -4.18 -6.01 22.34
C ALA A 200 -3.93 -7.52 22.43
N ASP A 201 -4.84 -8.27 23.03
CA ASP A 201 -4.66 -9.71 23.24
C ASP A 201 -4.68 -10.45 21.91
N THR A 202 -5.66 -10.16 21.04
CA THR A 202 -5.74 -10.70 19.69
C THR A 202 -4.55 -10.29 18.85
N ALA A 203 -4.10 -9.02 18.93
CA ALA A 203 -2.93 -8.52 18.19
C ALA A 203 -1.66 -9.30 18.54
N VAL A 204 -1.46 -9.62 19.82
CA VAL A 204 -0.33 -10.46 20.27
C VAL A 204 -0.43 -11.88 19.73
N VAL A 205 -1.58 -12.54 19.92
CA VAL A 205 -1.76 -13.94 19.49
C VAL A 205 -1.60 -14.05 17.97
N ALA A 206 -2.23 -13.17 17.21
CA ALA A 206 -2.13 -13.16 15.76
C ALA A 206 -0.69 -12.91 15.30
N ARG A 207 0.04 -11.97 15.92
CA ARG A 207 1.45 -11.69 15.61
C ARG A 207 2.33 -12.89 15.86
N GLU A 208 2.20 -13.57 17.02
CA GLU A 208 3.00 -14.76 17.33
C GLU A 208 2.74 -15.90 16.35
N GLN A 209 1.50 -16.15 15.97
CA GLN A 209 1.17 -17.22 15.03
C GLN A 209 1.60 -16.91 13.59
N ARG A 210 1.57 -15.63 13.17
CA ARG A 210 2.05 -15.21 11.84
C ARG A 210 3.54 -15.43 11.66
N LYS A 211 4.33 -15.28 12.70
CA LYS A 211 5.79 -15.59 12.66
C LYS A 211 6.07 -17.06 12.34
N LEU A 212 5.13 -17.94 12.62
CA LEU A 212 5.24 -19.37 12.33
C LEU A 212 4.76 -19.73 10.91
N ALA A 213 4.12 -18.76 10.21
CA ALA A 213 3.66 -18.99 8.85
C ALA A 213 4.84 -19.07 7.89
N ASP A 214 4.97 -20.20 7.20
CA ASP A 214 6.04 -20.45 6.24
C ASP A 214 5.51 -21.22 5.02
N SER A 215 5.51 -20.57 3.88
CA SER A 215 5.17 -21.12 2.57
C SER A 215 6.39 -21.21 1.64
N SER A 216 7.61 -21.11 2.15
CA SER A 216 8.84 -21.10 1.35
C SER A 216 9.01 -22.37 0.52
N ALA A 217 8.54 -23.52 1.01
CA ALA A 217 8.56 -24.78 0.28
C ALA A 217 7.70 -24.77 -0.99
N ARG A 218 6.69 -23.87 -1.06
CA ARG A 218 5.79 -23.74 -2.21
C ARG A 218 6.36 -22.93 -3.35
N LEU A 219 7.39 -22.10 -3.12
CA LEU A 219 7.90 -21.16 -4.12
C LEU A 219 8.30 -21.84 -5.45
N PRO A 220 9.00 -23.00 -5.45
CA PRO A 220 9.34 -23.70 -6.69
C PRO A 220 8.14 -24.36 -7.40
N GLU A 221 7.02 -24.58 -6.68
CA GLU A 221 5.81 -25.21 -7.22
C GLU A 221 4.95 -24.24 -8.04
N LEU A 222 5.16 -22.94 -7.86
CA LEU A 222 4.35 -21.89 -8.51
C LEU A 222 4.67 -21.80 -10.00
N ASP A 223 3.70 -22.10 -10.84
CA ASP A 223 3.78 -22.02 -12.31
C ASP A 223 2.77 -21.01 -12.87
N LEU A 224 2.87 -19.77 -12.39
CA LEU A 224 2.02 -18.63 -12.79
C LEU A 224 2.88 -17.37 -12.86
N PRO A 225 2.42 -16.31 -13.58
CA PRO A 225 3.10 -15.02 -13.54
C PRO A 225 3.13 -14.44 -12.13
N VAL A 226 4.32 -14.03 -11.67
CA VAL A 226 4.50 -13.39 -10.35
C VAL A 226 5.21 -12.04 -10.51
N LEU A 227 4.64 -11.01 -9.90
CA LEU A 227 5.24 -9.68 -9.75
C LEU A 227 5.55 -9.45 -8.27
N VAL A 228 6.78 -9.08 -7.98
CA VAL A 228 7.20 -8.69 -6.63
C VAL A 228 7.53 -7.20 -6.62
N LEU A 229 6.88 -6.44 -5.75
CA LEU A 229 7.08 -5.01 -5.54
C LEU A 229 7.56 -4.77 -4.12
N HIS A 230 8.55 -3.90 -3.91
CA HIS A 230 9.03 -3.62 -2.55
C HIS A 230 9.69 -2.25 -2.46
N SER A 231 9.40 -1.51 -1.39
CA SER A 231 10.06 -0.25 -1.06
C SER A 231 11.48 -0.49 -0.55
N LEU A 232 12.48 0.22 -1.09
CA LEU A 232 13.88 0.00 -0.74
C LEU A 232 14.22 0.32 0.72
N GLY A 233 13.51 1.29 1.31
CA GLY A 233 13.70 1.70 2.70
C GLY A 233 12.64 1.15 3.66
N ASP A 234 11.92 0.09 3.28
CA ASP A 234 10.89 -0.55 4.13
C ASP A 234 11.49 -1.00 5.46
N GLN A 235 10.90 -0.49 6.56
CA GLN A 235 11.32 -0.78 7.93
C GLN A 235 10.52 -1.92 8.58
N MET A 236 9.42 -2.35 7.94
CA MET A 236 8.57 -3.44 8.44
C MET A 236 9.05 -4.79 7.94
N ASN A 237 9.36 -4.88 6.65
CA ASN A 237 9.85 -6.09 6.00
C ASN A 237 11.11 -5.77 5.21
N ASP A 238 12.17 -6.53 5.45
CA ASP A 238 13.44 -6.35 4.75
C ASP A 238 13.30 -6.66 3.25
N PHE A 239 13.90 -5.83 2.40
CA PHE A 239 13.93 -6.01 0.95
C PHE A 239 14.47 -7.38 0.52
N ALA A 240 15.35 -8.00 1.34
CA ALA A 240 15.85 -9.36 1.10
C ALA A 240 14.73 -10.40 1.02
N GLN A 241 13.60 -10.20 1.69
CA GLN A 241 12.42 -11.07 1.61
C GLN A 241 11.86 -11.11 0.19
N SER A 242 11.65 -9.95 -0.43
CA SER A 242 11.18 -9.87 -1.81
C SER A 242 12.22 -10.36 -2.81
N ARG A 243 13.50 -10.13 -2.57
CA ARG A 243 14.57 -10.73 -3.37
C ARG A 243 14.54 -12.26 -3.28
N HIS A 244 14.24 -12.83 -2.10
CA HIS A 244 14.07 -14.26 -1.93
C HIS A 244 12.90 -14.80 -2.76
N LEU A 245 11.72 -14.17 -2.71
CA LEU A 245 10.59 -14.52 -3.56
C LEU A 245 10.98 -14.54 -5.03
N ALA A 246 11.59 -13.45 -5.51
CA ALA A 246 11.95 -13.30 -6.91
C ALA A 246 13.00 -14.29 -7.40
N THR A 247 13.87 -14.78 -6.52
CA THR A 247 14.92 -15.75 -6.88
C THR A 247 14.48 -17.22 -6.80
N HIS A 248 13.41 -17.52 -6.04
CA HIS A 248 12.93 -18.88 -5.83
C HIS A 248 11.64 -19.19 -6.61
N ILE A 249 10.94 -18.18 -7.12
CA ILE A 249 9.78 -18.38 -8.00
C ILE A 249 10.24 -18.23 -9.45
N ARG A 250 10.02 -19.25 -10.26
CA ARG A 250 10.42 -19.24 -11.69
C ARG A 250 9.70 -18.13 -12.46
N GLY A 251 10.47 -17.25 -13.10
CA GLY A 251 9.93 -16.17 -13.93
C GLY A 251 9.34 -15.01 -13.16
N ALA A 252 9.50 -14.96 -11.85
CA ALA A 252 9.07 -13.81 -11.06
C ALA A 252 9.88 -12.55 -11.45
N ARG A 253 9.19 -11.42 -11.50
CA ARG A 253 9.77 -10.11 -11.78
C ARG A 253 9.78 -9.27 -10.51
N LEU A 254 10.94 -8.71 -10.14
CA LEU A 254 11.10 -7.83 -8.98
C LEU A 254 11.20 -6.37 -9.45
N VAL A 255 10.44 -5.51 -8.82
CA VAL A 255 10.48 -4.05 -8.99
C VAL A 255 10.76 -3.41 -7.63
N ALA A 256 11.89 -2.72 -7.54
CA ALA A 256 12.26 -1.93 -6.38
C ALA A 256 11.63 -0.53 -6.49
N LEU A 257 11.02 -0.05 -5.41
CA LEU A 257 10.38 1.24 -5.33
C LEU A 257 11.23 2.20 -4.48
N GLU A 258 11.46 3.39 -4.99
CA GLU A 258 12.19 4.45 -4.29
C GLU A 258 11.29 5.08 -3.21
N SER A 259 11.12 4.38 -2.11
CA SER A 259 10.31 4.80 -0.95
C SER A 259 10.90 4.22 0.32
N ASP A 260 10.76 4.97 1.42
CA ASP A 260 11.05 4.51 2.78
C ASP A 260 9.78 3.95 3.47
N ASN A 261 8.61 4.15 2.87
CA ASN A 261 7.35 3.71 3.44
C ASN A 261 7.06 2.26 3.06
N HIS A 262 6.66 1.46 4.05
CA HIS A 262 6.08 0.13 3.83
C HIS A 262 4.78 0.23 3.02
N ILE A 263 3.98 1.26 3.28
CA ILE A 263 2.77 1.60 2.53
C ILE A 263 3.08 2.85 1.72
N VAL A 264 3.29 2.73 0.41
CA VAL A 264 3.57 3.87 -0.48
C VAL A 264 2.39 4.84 -0.48
N LEU A 265 2.66 6.11 -0.16
CA LEU A 265 1.63 7.15 -0.05
C LEU A 265 1.31 7.77 -1.43
N ALA A 266 0.12 8.33 -1.54
CA ALA A 266 -0.42 8.86 -2.81
C ALA A 266 0.42 9.99 -3.43
N ASP A 267 1.15 10.75 -2.60
CA ASP A 267 1.96 11.90 -3.00
C ASP A 267 3.44 11.56 -3.21
N GLU A 268 3.84 10.29 -3.02
CA GLU A 268 5.20 9.84 -3.27
C GLU A 268 5.47 9.61 -4.76
N PRO A 269 6.72 9.89 -5.23
CA PRO A 269 7.15 9.52 -6.59
C PRO A 269 7.05 8.01 -6.89
N ALA A 270 7.12 7.17 -5.87
CA ALA A 270 7.00 5.72 -5.99
C ALA A 270 5.57 5.27 -6.32
N TRP A 271 4.52 6.05 -5.95
CA TRP A 271 3.13 5.65 -6.19
C TRP A 271 2.78 5.43 -7.66
N PRO A 272 3.01 6.37 -8.60
CA PRO A 272 2.73 6.14 -10.00
C PRO A 272 3.52 4.97 -10.59
N VAL A 273 4.73 4.67 -10.09
CA VAL A 273 5.52 3.51 -10.51
C VAL A 273 4.84 2.22 -10.05
N LEU A 274 4.49 2.13 -8.76
CA LEU A 274 3.77 0.98 -8.20
C LEU A 274 2.47 0.70 -8.97
N LEU A 275 1.65 1.75 -9.15
CA LEU A 275 0.37 1.62 -9.82
C LEU A 275 0.53 1.18 -11.29
N HIS A 276 1.46 1.79 -12.02
CA HIS A 276 1.75 1.41 -13.42
C HIS A 276 2.16 -0.06 -13.54
N GLU A 277 3.12 -0.49 -12.72
CA GLU A 277 3.64 -1.86 -12.74
C GLU A 277 2.57 -2.88 -12.37
N LEU A 278 1.74 -2.56 -11.39
CA LEU A 278 0.66 -3.44 -10.95
C LEU A 278 -0.45 -3.53 -12.00
N VAL A 279 -0.90 -2.40 -12.57
CA VAL A 279 -1.94 -2.39 -13.62
C VAL A 279 -1.47 -3.10 -14.87
N ALA A 280 -0.24 -2.83 -15.34
CA ALA A 280 0.35 -3.51 -16.49
C ALA A 280 0.49 -5.03 -16.26
N PHE A 281 0.78 -5.44 -15.04
CA PHE A 281 0.87 -6.85 -14.68
C PHE A 281 -0.50 -7.53 -14.63
N LEU A 282 -1.50 -6.88 -14.06
CA LEU A 282 -2.85 -7.45 -13.93
C LEU A 282 -3.54 -7.58 -15.30
N GLU A 283 -3.33 -6.63 -16.20
CA GLU A 283 -3.94 -6.60 -17.51
C GLU A 283 -2.92 -6.18 -18.60
N PRO A 284 -2.13 -7.12 -19.12
CA PRO A 284 -1.11 -6.80 -20.11
C PRO A 284 -1.68 -6.20 -21.42
N ASP A 285 -2.94 -6.43 -21.74
CA ASP A 285 -3.61 -5.86 -22.90
C ASP A 285 -4.14 -4.42 -22.66
N ARG A 286 -4.01 -3.92 -21.45
CA ARG A 286 -4.48 -2.57 -21.04
C ARG A 286 -3.36 -1.58 -20.72
N GLU A 287 -2.17 -1.78 -21.27
CA GLU A 287 -1.07 -0.82 -21.17
C GLU A 287 -1.52 0.61 -21.59
N ALA A 288 -2.38 0.68 -22.61
CA ALA A 288 -3.03 1.93 -23.02
C ALA A 288 -3.92 2.55 -21.94
N LEU A 289 -4.53 1.76 -21.07
CA LEU A 289 -5.38 2.25 -19.97
C LEU A 289 -4.52 2.74 -18.79
N ALA A 290 -3.40 2.08 -18.48
CA ALA A 290 -2.47 2.54 -17.46
C ALA A 290 -1.88 3.91 -17.83
N VAL A 291 -1.52 4.10 -19.10
CA VAL A 291 -1.11 5.40 -19.67
C VAL A 291 -2.27 6.41 -19.59
N SER A 292 -3.51 5.98 -19.84
CA SER A 292 -4.69 6.84 -19.73
C SER A 292 -5.00 7.25 -18.28
N ILE A 293 -4.80 6.35 -17.30
CA ILE A 293 -4.97 6.66 -15.87
C ILE A 293 -3.90 7.66 -15.42
N ALA A 294 -2.65 7.45 -15.79
CA ALA A 294 -1.56 8.39 -15.49
C ALA A 294 -1.81 9.77 -16.14
N ALA A 295 -2.30 9.78 -17.39
CA ALA A 295 -2.67 11.00 -18.09
C ALA A 295 -3.90 11.69 -17.47
N ALA A 296 -4.90 10.94 -16.98
CA ALA A 296 -6.08 11.50 -16.29
C ALA A 296 -5.72 12.08 -14.92
N GLN A 297 -4.80 11.47 -14.18
CA GLN A 297 -4.25 12.02 -12.94
C GLN A 297 -3.47 13.31 -13.20
N ALA A 298 -2.71 13.35 -14.30
CA ALA A 298 -2.04 14.58 -14.78
C ALA A 298 -3.04 15.64 -15.27
N ALA A 299 -4.15 15.24 -15.89
CA ALA A 299 -5.20 16.13 -16.40
C ALA A 299 -6.16 16.65 -15.33
N GLY A 300 -6.31 15.94 -14.21
CA GLY A 300 -7.07 16.38 -13.03
C GLY A 300 -6.38 17.48 -12.23
N SER A 301 -5.09 17.73 -12.47
CA SER A 301 -4.38 18.88 -11.92
C SER A 301 -4.66 20.11 -12.79
N PRO A 302 -5.09 21.25 -12.23
CA PRO A 302 -5.34 22.46 -13.01
C PRO A 302 -4.10 22.82 -13.82
N ASP A 303 -4.30 23.30 -15.05
CA ASP A 303 -3.19 23.72 -15.92
C ASP A 303 -2.30 24.71 -15.17
N LEU A 304 -1.01 24.35 -15.00
CA LEU A 304 -0.07 25.18 -14.25
C LEU A 304 -0.02 26.62 -14.79
N ALA A 305 -0.24 26.81 -16.09
CA ALA A 305 -0.32 28.12 -16.71
C ALA A 305 -1.58 28.92 -16.32
N THR A 306 -2.65 28.25 -15.84
CA THR A 306 -3.86 28.90 -15.31
C THR A 306 -3.78 29.19 -13.81
N VAL A 307 -2.95 28.43 -13.07
CA VAL A 307 -2.78 28.54 -11.61
C VAL A 307 -1.61 29.43 -11.24
N LEU A 308 -0.50 29.30 -11.97
CA LEU A 308 0.72 30.05 -11.73
C LEU A 308 0.82 31.27 -12.64
N SER A 309 1.33 32.37 -12.10
CA SER A 309 1.69 33.52 -12.95
C SER A 309 2.84 33.16 -13.89
N PRO A 310 3.01 33.84 -15.03
CA PRO A 310 4.13 33.59 -15.94
C PRO A 310 5.49 33.58 -15.23
N ARG A 311 5.67 34.47 -14.26
CA ARG A 311 6.92 34.59 -13.51
C ARG A 311 7.15 33.44 -12.53
N GLU A 312 6.11 32.95 -11.88
CA GLU A 312 6.17 31.77 -11.01
C GLU A 312 6.47 30.51 -11.84
N LEU A 313 5.93 30.42 -13.05
CA LEU A 313 6.19 29.34 -13.98
C LEU A 313 7.65 29.34 -14.50
N ASP A 314 8.19 30.52 -14.84
CA ASP A 314 9.59 30.67 -15.27
C ASP A 314 10.57 30.26 -14.17
N VAL A 315 10.31 30.71 -12.93
CA VAL A 315 11.11 30.33 -11.76
C VAL A 315 11.04 28.81 -11.52
N LEU A 316 9.84 28.22 -11.66
CA LEU A 316 9.66 26.78 -11.47
C LEU A 316 10.32 25.94 -12.57
N ARG A 317 10.34 26.42 -13.82
CA ARG A 317 11.05 25.76 -14.93
C ARG A 317 12.54 25.71 -14.70
N LEU A 318 13.15 26.81 -14.26
CA LEU A 318 14.57 26.83 -13.93
C LEU A 318 14.89 25.97 -12.69
N ALA A 319 13.99 25.93 -11.71
CA ALA A 319 14.13 25.00 -10.60
C ALA A 319 14.07 23.52 -11.05
N ALA A 320 13.25 23.21 -12.04
CA ALA A 320 13.13 21.87 -12.62
C ALA A 320 14.35 21.47 -13.46
N SER A 321 15.07 22.42 -14.06
CA SER A 321 16.35 22.18 -14.73
C SER A 321 17.54 22.05 -13.76
N GLY A 322 17.30 22.05 -12.44
CA GLY A 322 18.32 21.86 -11.42
C GLY A 322 19.01 23.14 -10.93
N CYS A 323 18.56 24.33 -11.37
CA CYS A 323 19.13 25.59 -10.91
C CYS A 323 18.83 25.84 -9.42
N ASP A 324 19.82 26.31 -8.67
CA ASP A 324 19.62 26.87 -7.34
C ASP A 324 19.01 28.29 -7.40
N ASN A 325 18.69 28.85 -6.25
CA ASN A 325 18.02 30.16 -6.20
C ASN A 325 18.91 31.33 -6.67
N ASP A 326 20.21 31.19 -6.54
CA ASP A 326 21.20 32.18 -7.02
C ASP A 326 21.26 32.14 -8.55
N ALA A 327 21.38 30.97 -9.16
CA ALA A 327 21.35 30.78 -10.60
C ALA A 327 20.05 31.27 -11.23
N ILE A 328 18.89 30.93 -10.61
CA ILE A 328 17.57 31.42 -11.05
C ILE A 328 17.50 32.96 -10.97
N GLY A 329 18.04 33.53 -9.89
CA GLY A 329 18.09 34.96 -9.71
C GLY A 329 18.94 35.64 -10.78
N ALA A 330 20.09 35.10 -11.12
CA ALA A 330 20.95 35.59 -12.18
C ALA A 330 20.29 35.53 -13.56
N GLU A 331 19.66 34.38 -13.92
CA GLU A 331 19.00 34.16 -15.20
C GLU A 331 17.81 35.09 -15.42
N LEU A 332 16.99 35.26 -14.36
CA LEU A 332 15.76 36.05 -14.44
C LEU A 332 15.91 37.53 -14.03
N VAL A 333 17.13 37.94 -13.69
CA VAL A 333 17.44 39.30 -13.18
C VAL A 333 16.58 39.62 -11.95
N LEU A 334 16.59 38.70 -10.97
CA LEU A 334 15.86 38.82 -9.71
C LEU A 334 16.81 38.67 -8.50
N SER A 335 16.44 39.26 -7.37
CA SER A 335 17.12 38.93 -6.12
C SER A 335 16.72 37.51 -5.65
N VAL A 336 17.63 36.82 -4.96
CA VAL A 336 17.36 35.48 -4.35
C VAL A 336 16.09 35.51 -3.52
N ARG A 337 15.89 36.56 -2.71
CA ARG A 337 14.68 36.76 -1.90
C ARG A 337 13.40 36.85 -2.77
N THR A 338 13.51 37.40 -3.97
CA THR A 338 12.39 37.48 -4.91
C THR A 338 12.10 36.11 -5.52
N VAL A 339 13.14 35.34 -5.84
CA VAL A 339 13.02 33.93 -6.29
C VAL A 339 12.33 33.08 -5.24
N GLU A 340 12.78 33.14 -3.98
CA GLU A 340 12.17 32.44 -2.85
C GLU A 340 10.68 32.77 -2.70
N ARG A 341 10.32 34.06 -2.81
CA ARG A 341 8.92 34.49 -2.74
C ARG A 341 8.10 33.91 -3.88
N HIS A 342 8.62 33.88 -5.12
CA HIS A 342 7.91 33.27 -6.25
C HIS A 342 7.73 31.76 -6.06
N LEU A 343 8.75 31.06 -5.55
CA LEU A 343 8.64 29.64 -5.22
C LEU A 343 7.61 29.39 -4.13
N GLN A 344 7.63 30.15 -3.04
CA GLN A 344 6.64 30.03 -1.95
C GLN A 344 5.21 30.28 -2.45
N ASN A 345 5.00 31.30 -3.28
CA ASN A 345 3.69 31.57 -3.88
C ASN A 345 3.24 30.42 -4.80
N ALA A 346 4.17 29.89 -5.62
CA ALA A 346 3.88 28.73 -6.46
C ALA A 346 3.49 27.52 -5.63
N TYR A 347 4.24 27.22 -4.55
CA TYR A 347 3.93 26.09 -3.66
C TYR A 347 2.56 26.26 -3.00
N ALA A 348 2.26 27.44 -2.48
CA ALA A 348 0.96 27.73 -1.85
C ALA A 348 -0.20 27.55 -2.86
N LYS A 349 -0.07 28.04 -4.10
CA LYS A 349 -1.07 27.86 -5.15
C LYS A 349 -1.27 26.43 -5.59
N LEU A 350 -0.21 25.61 -5.48
CA LEU A 350 -0.23 24.18 -5.77
C LEU A 350 -0.63 23.33 -4.56
N GLY A 351 -0.91 23.94 -3.40
CA GLY A 351 -1.24 23.22 -2.16
C GLY A 351 -0.06 22.43 -1.57
N LEU A 352 1.18 22.83 -1.86
CA LEU A 352 2.41 22.14 -1.42
C LEU A 352 3.04 22.90 -0.24
N HIS A 353 3.46 22.16 0.79
CA HIS A 353 4.02 22.74 2.01
C HIS A 353 5.24 21.93 2.51
N GLY A 354 6.12 22.56 3.31
CA GLY A 354 7.24 21.92 3.96
C GLY A 354 8.45 21.67 3.05
N ARG A 355 9.37 20.79 3.49
CA ARG A 355 10.67 20.55 2.83
C ARG A 355 10.55 19.93 1.43
N SER A 356 9.50 19.18 1.16
CA SER A 356 9.23 18.52 -0.12
C SER A 356 8.50 19.40 -1.15
N ALA A 357 8.10 20.62 -0.79
CA ALA A 357 7.32 21.50 -1.66
C ALA A 357 8.00 21.77 -3.01
N ARG A 358 9.34 21.98 -3.01
CA ARG A 358 10.11 22.20 -4.24
C ARG A 358 10.08 20.98 -5.15
N ALA A 359 10.36 19.79 -4.60
CA ALA A 359 10.36 18.54 -5.35
C ALA A 359 8.95 18.23 -5.92
N GLY A 360 7.91 18.41 -5.11
CA GLY A 360 6.52 18.21 -5.54
C GLY A 360 6.07 19.18 -6.65
N ALA A 361 6.51 20.45 -6.60
CA ALA A 361 6.20 21.42 -7.64
C ALA A 361 6.94 21.12 -8.96
N VAL A 362 8.20 20.70 -8.87
CA VAL A 362 9.02 20.28 -10.02
C VAL A 362 8.43 19.02 -10.65
N ALA A 363 8.05 18.02 -9.86
CA ALA A 363 7.43 16.80 -10.36
C ALA A 363 6.11 17.10 -11.13
N ARG A 364 5.26 18.00 -10.62
CA ARG A 364 4.04 18.42 -11.33
C ARG A 364 4.31 19.16 -12.63
N LEU A 365 5.42 19.87 -12.75
CA LEU A 365 5.81 20.53 -14.00
C LEU A 365 6.33 19.50 -15.01
N LEU A 366 7.20 18.58 -14.60
CA LEU A 366 7.83 17.59 -15.47
C LEU A 366 6.83 16.52 -15.98
N ALA A 367 5.78 16.22 -15.22
CA ALA A 367 4.72 15.30 -15.65
C ALA A 367 3.91 15.83 -16.86
N ARG A 368 4.19 17.05 -17.36
CA ARG A 368 3.47 17.73 -18.45
C ARG A 368 4.36 18.15 -19.63
N THR A 369 5.65 17.93 -19.53
CA THR A 369 6.61 18.07 -20.64
C THR A 369 6.88 16.71 -21.25
#